data_e1e332c201e03775c40a6f057bb1e26d
#
_entry.id   e1e332c201e03775c40a6f057bb1e26d
#
_cell.length_a   1.000
_cell.length_b   1.000
_cell.length_c   1.000
_cell.angle_alpha   90.00
_cell.angle_beta   90.00
_cell.angle_gamma   90.00
#
_symmetry.space_group_name_H-M   'P 1'
#
loop_
_entity.id
_entity.type
_entity.pdbx_description
1 polymer ?
#
loop_
_entity_poly.entity_id
_entity_poly.type
_entity_poly.pdbx_seq_one_letter_code
_entity_poly.pdbx_strand_id
1 'polypeptide(L)'
;ALYDDPTLDPETTAQGYLNKEAGVEDTKAALDGARYILMERFAEDAELLGSLRDFIWQEGQLKVTVVEGKENEGAKFRDYFDHVEPLRKIPSHRALAILRGRNEGILAYSIVMGDAEEDRRQPHPAEQRIAAHWRIRDNGRAADKWLSDVVRWTWRVKLSTQIETDLIAQVREAAETEAINVFAANLKDLLLLAPAGPRPTLGLDPGLRTGVKVAVIDGTGQVVDHGAIFPHAPQNKWD
;
A
#
# COMPACT_ATOMS: atom_id res chain seq x y z
N ALA A 1 -0.38 -10.68 34.95
CA ALA A 1 0.06 -11.97 35.53
C ALA A 1 0.91 -12.76 34.54
N LEU A 2 0.35 -13.42 33.50
CA LEU A 2 1.10 -14.30 32.57
C LEU A 2 2.29 -13.63 31.87
N TYR A 3 2.21 -12.34 31.57
CA TYR A 3 3.31 -11.57 30.99
C TYR A 3 4.42 -11.30 32.01
N ASP A 4 4.06 -11.03 33.26
CA ASP A 4 5.00 -10.71 34.33
C ASP A 4 5.68 -11.99 34.88
N ASP A 5 4.93 -13.09 34.92
CA ASP A 5 5.41 -14.41 35.31
C ASP A 5 4.96 -15.51 34.31
N PRO A 6 5.74 -15.75 33.27
CA PRO A 6 5.41 -16.75 32.25
C PRO A 6 5.53 -18.22 32.71
N THR A 7 5.93 -18.49 33.95
CA THR A 7 5.91 -19.85 34.53
C THR A 7 4.50 -20.28 34.94
N LEU A 8 3.58 -19.33 35.09
CA LEU A 8 2.19 -19.60 35.43
C LEU A 8 1.48 -20.31 34.28
N ASP A 9 0.69 -21.33 34.63
CA ASP A 9 -0.16 -22.03 33.68
C ASP A 9 -1.35 -21.13 33.30
N PRO A 10 -1.57 -20.88 31.97
CA PRO A 10 -2.62 -19.99 31.53
C PRO A 10 -4.02 -20.40 31.95
N GLU A 11 -4.38 -21.66 31.82
CA GLU A 11 -5.72 -22.16 32.14
C GLU A 11 -6.00 -22.08 33.65
N THR A 12 -5.04 -22.49 34.46
CA THR A 12 -5.15 -22.42 35.93
C THR A 12 -5.25 -20.96 36.40
N THR A 13 -4.43 -20.09 35.82
CA THR A 13 -4.44 -18.65 36.16
C THR A 13 -5.76 -18.01 35.78
N ALA A 14 -6.31 -18.36 34.61
CA ALA A 14 -7.58 -17.81 34.10
C ALA A 14 -8.78 -18.13 34.99
N GLN A 15 -8.75 -19.25 35.72
CA GLN A 15 -9.83 -19.60 36.67
C GLN A 15 -10.06 -18.52 37.72
N GLY A 16 -9.01 -17.82 38.14
CA GLY A 16 -9.10 -16.71 39.10
C GLY A 16 -9.78 -15.44 38.59
N TYR A 17 -10.04 -15.37 37.28
CA TYR A 17 -10.61 -14.19 36.62
C TYR A 17 -12.01 -14.43 36.05
N LEU A 18 -12.67 -15.56 36.41
CA LEU A 18 -14.02 -15.82 35.96
C LEU A 18 -14.99 -14.87 36.67
N ASN A 19 -15.83 -14.22 35.87
CA ASN A 19 -16.87 -13.31 36.38
C ASN A 19 -18.04 -13.30 35.37
N LYS A 20 -19.09 -14.08 35.67
CA LYS A 20 -20.25 -14.19 34.79
C LYS A 20 -21.02 -12.87 34.64
N GLU A 21 -21.03 -12.04 35.68
CA GLU A 21 -21.69 -10.72 35.61
C GLU A 21 -20.99 -9.76 34.67
N ALA A 22 -19.65 -9.92 34.50
CA ALA A 22 -18.84 -9.16 33.56
C ALA A 22 -18.68 -9.87 32.18
N GLY A 23 -19.41 -10.95 31.93
CA GLY A 23 -19.37 -11.68 30.66
C GLY A 23 -18.15 -12.61 30.50
N VAL A 24 -17.39 -12.88 31.56
CA VAL A 24 -16.26 -13.81 31.57
C VAL A 24 -16.73 -15.15 32.11
N GLU A 25 -17.31 -15.97 31.26
CA GLU A 25 -18.01 -17.21 31.69
C GLU A 25 -17.05 -18.40 31.87
N ASP A 26 -15.96 -18.44 31.14
CA ASP A 26 -14.99 -19.54 31.11
C ASP A 26 -13.55 -19.05 31.01
N THR A 27 -12.60 -19.98 31.16
CA THR A 27 -11.16 -19.70 31.08
C THR A 27 -10.75 -19.20 29.69
N LYS A 28 -11.40 -19.67 28.64
CA LYS A 28 -11.15 -19.22 27.28
C LYS A 28 -11.53 -17.74 27.13
N ALA A 29 -12.70 -17.34 27.61
CA ALA A 29 -13.14 -15.93 27.59
C ALA A 29 -12.17 -15.04 28.37
N ALA A 30 -11.68 -15.50 29.54
CA ALA A 30 -10.69 -14.79 30.31
C ALA A 30 -9.35 -14.62 29.55
N LEU A 31 -8.85 -15.68 28.92
CA LEU A 31 -7.60 -15.65 28.15
C LEU A 31 -7.74 -14.81 26.87
N ASP A 32 -8.88 -14.87 26.19
CA ASP A 32 -9.17 -14.05 25.02
C ASP A 32 -9.23 -12.55 25.40
N GLY A 33 -9.91 -12.21 26.50
CA GLY A 33 -9.94 -10.86 27.04
C GLY A 33 -8.54 -10.34 27.40
N ALA A 34 -7.75 -11.15 28.10
CA ALA A 34 -6.37 -10.82 28.45
C ALA A 34 -5.48 -10.62 27.20
N ARG A 35 -5.69 -11.44 26.17
CA ARG A 35 -5.00 -11.30 24.87
C ARG A 35 -5.34 -9.97 24.23
N TYR A 36 -6.60 -9.57 24.15
CA TYR A 36 -7.00 -8.29 23.57
C TYR A 36 -6.38 -7.11 24.31
N ILE A 37 -6.33 -7.14 25.65
CA ILE A 37 -5.70 -6.09 26.46
C ILE A 37 -4.19 -5.97 26.12
N LEU A 38 -3.48 -7.09 26.02
CA LEU A 38 -2.06 -7.05 25.66
C LEU A 38 -1.85 -6.61 24.19
N MET A 39 -2.70 -7.05 23.27
CA MET A 39 -2.65 -6.62 21.88
C MET A 39 -2.84 -5.11 21.75
N GLU A 40 -3.79 -4.51 22.47
CA GLU A 40 -3.96 -3.05 22.49
C GLU A 40 -2.71 -2.36 23.06
N ARG A 41 -2.24 -2.80 24.21
CA ARG A 41 -1.02 -2.26 24.82
C ARG A 41 0.19 -2.31 23.88
N PHE A 42 0.35 -3.42 23.16
CA PHE A 42 1.47 -3.59 22.20
C PHE A 42 1.28 -2.72 20.96
N ALA A 43 0.04 -2.57 20.50
CA ALA A 43 -0.28 -1.78 19.32
C ALA A 43 -0.24 -0.26 19.55
N GLU A 44 -0.37 0.20 20.79
CA GLU A 44 -0.32 1.62 21.14
C GLU A 44 1.11 2.10 21.49
N ASP A 45 2.09 1.22 21.52
CA ASP A 45 3.47 1.58 21.83
C ASP A 45 4.12 2.35 20.66
N ALA A 46 4.37 3.62 20.87
CA ALA A 46 4.87 4.52 19.83
C ALA A 46 6.30 4.16 19.36
N GLU A 47 7.16 3.66 20.26
CA GLU A 47 8.53 3.23 19.94
C GLU A 47 8.50 1.99 19.07
N LEU A 48 7.69 1.00 19.43
CA LEU A 48 7.48 -0.20 18.63
C LEU A 48 6.94 0.15 17.24
N LEU A 49 5.90 0.98 17.18
CA LEU A 49 5.29 1.42 15.89
C LEU A 49 6.32 2.11 15.00
N GLY A 50 7.10 3.04 15.53
CA GLY A 50 8.19 3.71 14.80
C GLY A 50 9.20 2.71 14.26
N SER A 51 9.70 1.82 15.13
CA SER A 51 10.67 0.79 14.76
C SER A 51 10.15 -0.17 13.68
N LEU A 52 8.87 -0.57 13.75
CA LEU A 52 8.26 -1.44 12.75
C LEU A 52 8.06 -0.72 11.40
N ARG A 53 7.61 0.54 11.41
CA ARG A 53 7.51 1.35 10.17
C ARG A 53 8.85 1.49 9.49
N ASP A 54 9.90 1.88 10.24
CA ASP A 54 11.25 2.03 9.70
C ASP A 54 11.77 0.73 9.13
N PHE A 55 11.57 -0.37 9.84
CA PHE A 55 11.99 -1.70 9.39
C PHE A 55 11.32 -2.11 8.08
N ILE A 56 9.99 -2.00 8.01
CA ILE A 56 9.24 -2.40 6.82
C ILE A 56 9.51 -1.43 5.67
N TRP A 57 9.71 -0.15 5.95
CA TRP A 57 10.14 0.80 4.92
C TRP A 57 11.49 0.44 4.30
N GLN A 58 12.45 -0.02 5.10
CA GLN A 58 13.79 -0.37 4.63
C GLN A 58 13.85 -1.69 3.88
N GLU A 59 13.18 -2.72 4.39
CA GLU A 59 13.33 -4.10 3.93
C GLU A 59 12.09 -4.61 3.15
N GLY A 60 10.97 -3.91 3.24
CA GLY A 60 9.72 -4.30 2.61
C GLY A 60 9.73 -4.12 1.09
N GLN A 61 8.98 -4.97 0.43
CA GLN A 61 8.76 -4.92 -1.02
C GLN A 61 7.26 -4.74 -1.30
N LEU A 62 6.93 -3.91 -2.28
CA LEU A 62 5.58 -3.82 -2.80
C LEU A 62 5.36 -4.97 -3.79
N LYS A 63 4.49 -5.89 -3.44
CA LYS A 63 4.00 -6.93 -4.34
C LYS A 63 2.68 -6.47 -4.94
N VAL A 64 2.60 -6.48 -6.26
CA VAL A 64 1.41 -6.09 -7.02
C VAL A 64 0.94 -7.26 -7.86
N THR A 65 -0.35 -7.50 -7.88
CA THR A 65 -0.97 -8.57 -8.67
C THR A 65 -2.21 -8.03 -9.37
N VAL A 66 -2.59 -8.65 -10.48
CA VAL A 66 -3.89 -8.40 -11.10
C VAL A 66 -4.99 -9.03 -10.25
N VAL A 67 -6.14 -8.37 -10.16
CA VAL A 67 -7.34 -8.95 -9.57
C VAL A 67 -7.87 -10.03 -10.52
N GLU A 68 -8.19 -11.21 -9.99
CA GLU A 68 -8.68 -12.35 -10.76
C GLU A 68 -9.85 -11.96 -11.69
N GLY A 69 -9.75 -12.32 -12.96
CA GLY A 69 -10.75 -12.00 -13.98
C GLY A 69 -10.66 -10.57 -14.57
N LYS A 70 -9.70 -9.77 -14.14
CA LYS A 70 -9.51 -8.38 -14.63
C LYS A 70 -8.38 -8.22 -15.66
N GLU A 71 -7.78 -9.29 -16.13
CA GLU A 71 -6.62 -9.28 -17.03
C GLU A 71 -6.92 -8.55 -18.35
N ASN A 72 -8.09 -8.80 -18.93
CA ASN A 72 -8.49 -8.18 -20.22
C ASN A 72 -8.85 -6.70 -20.05
N GLU A 73 -9.61 -6.37 -19.00
CA GLU A 73 -10.02 -4.99 -18.69
C GLU A 73 -8.80 -4.14 -18.31
N GLY A 74 -7.83 -4.77 -17.64
CA GLY A 74 -6.62 -4.16 -17.12
C GLY A 74 -5.45 -4.10 -18.08
N ALA A 75 -5.60 -4.35 -19.37
CA ALA A 75 -4.49 -4.46 -20.34
C ALA A 75 -3.47 -3.31 -20.26
N LYS A 76 -3.89 -2.09 -19.92
CA LYS A 76 -3.02 -0.92 -19.74
C LYS A 76 -2.12 -1.00 -18.49
N PHE A 77 -2.39 -1.92 -17.57
CA PHE A 77 -1.61 -2.16 -16.36
C PHE A 77 -0.84 -3.49 -16.40
N ARG A 78 -0.72 -4.12 -17.57
CA ARG A 78 -0.13 -5.45 -17.73
C ARG A 78 1.25 -5.59 -17.13
N ASP A 79 2.06 -4.52 -17.18
CA ASP A 79 3.43 -4.51 -16.65
C ASP A 79 3.48 -4.67 -15.10
N TYR A 80 2.32 -4.54 -14.44
CA TYR A 80 2.17 -4.63 -12.99
C TYR A 80 1.37 -5.87 -12.53
N PHE A 81 1.02 -6.79 -13.43
CA PHE A 81 0.18 -7.95 -13.10
C PHE A 81 0.85 -8.96 -12.17
N ASP A 82 2.17 -9.00 -12.20
CA ASP A 82 3.02 -9.77 -11.28
C ASP A 82 4.33 -8.99 -11.09
N HIS A 83 4.26 -7.99 -10.22
CA HIS A 83 5.36 -7.06 -10.03
C HIS A 83 5.76 -6.98 -8.55
N VAL A 84 7.07 -7.06 -8.30
CA VAL A 84 7.65 -6.94 -6.95
C VAL A 84 8.84 -6.00 -7.01
N GLU A 85 8.85 -4.98 -6.15
CA GLU A 85 10.01 -4.09 -6.03
C GLU A 85 10.16 -3.53 -4.61
N PRO A 86 11.38 -3.15 -4.19
CA PRO A 86 11.61 -2.56 -2.87
C PRO A 86 10.79 -1.29 -2.67
N LEU A 87 10.04 -1.22 -1.56
CA LEU A 87 9.10 -0.14 -1.26
C LEU A 87 9.73 1.26 -1.38
N ARG A 88 10.93 1.45 -0.80
CA ARG A 88 11.64 2.74 -0.80
C ARG A 88 12.25 3.15 -2.14
N LYS A 89 12.25 2.26 -3.16
CA LYS A 89 12.88 2.50 -4.47
C LYS A 89 11.87 2.67 -5.59
N ILE A 90 10.58 2.64 -5.28
CA ILE A 90 9.52 2.75 -6.29
C ILE A 90 9.59 4.12 -6.96
N PRO A 91 9.76 4.21 -8.29
CA PRO A 91 9.69 5.48 -9.01
C PRO A 91 8.28 6.08 -8.93
N SER A 92 8.19 7.39 -8.80
CA SER A 92 6.92 8.12 -8.61
C SER A 92 5.87 7.79 -9.68
N HIS A 93 6.27 7.75 -10.96
CA HIS A 93 5.33 7.42 -12.05
C HIS A 93 4.78 6.00 -11.94
N ARG A 94 5.58 5.03 -11.45
CA ARG A 94 5.15 3.64 -11.24
C ARG A 94 4.23 3.53 -10.03
N ALA A 95 4.58 4.17 -8.92
CA ALA A 95 3.73 4.24 -7.74
C ALA A 95 2.34 4.77 -8.10
N LEU A 96 2.26 5.89 -8.83
CA LEU A 96 0.99 6.47 -9.26
C LEU A 96 0.21 5.57 -10.22
N ALA A 97 0.89 4.86 -11.13
CA ALA A 97 0.24 3.89 -12.02
C ALA A 97 -0.36 2.70 -11.25
N ILE A 98 0.37 2.16 -10.28
CA ILE A 98 -0.10 1.06 -9.42
C ILE A 98 -1.30 1.53 -8.58
N LEU A 99 -1.21 2.68 -7.93
CA LEU A 99 -2.30 3.26 -7.12
C LEU A 99 -3.55 3.52 -7.97
N ARG A 100 -3.37 4.00 -9.21
CA ARG A 100 -4.46 4.16 -10.16
C ARG A 100 -5.09 2.81 -10.54
N GLY A 101 -4.29 1.79 -10.84
CA GLY A 101 -4.78 0.45 -11.16
C GLY A 101 -5.59 -0.16 -10.02
N ARG A 102 -5.18 0.08 -8.76
CA ARG A 102 -5.96 -0.30 -7.59
C ARG A 102 -7.29 0.46 -7.49
N ASN A 103 -7.27 1.78 -7.67
CA ASN A 103 -8.50 2.59 -7.62
C ASN A 103 -9.50 2.20 -8.71
N GLU A 104 -9.01 1.73 -9.85
CA GLU A 104 -9.85 1.18 -10.92
C GLU A 104 -10.29 -0.28 -10.67
N GLY A 105 -9.89 -0.89 -9.56
CA GLY A 105 -10.24 -2.28 -9.21
C GLY A 105 -9.55 -3.34 -10.06
N ILE A 106 -8.46 -2.99 -10.75
CA ILE A 106 -7.70 -3.89 -11.62
C ILE A 106 -6.52 -4.54 -10.89
N LEU A 107 -5.82 -3.78 -10.05
CA LEU A 107 -4.64 -4.24 -9.33
C LEU A 107 -4.95 -4.40 -7.83
N ALA A 108 -4.33 -5.37 -7.22
CA ALA A 108 -4.18 -5.52 -5.78
C ALA A 108 -2.71 -5.38 -5.42
N TYR A 109 -2.43 -4.87 -4.22
CA TYR A 109 -1.07 -4.83 -3.71
C TYR A 109 -1.01 -5.23 -2.24
N SER A 110 0.16 -5.64 -1.80
CA SER A 110 0.50 -5.87 -0.39
C SER A 110 1.98 -5.57 -0.17
N ILE A 111 2.35 -5.25 1.06
CA ILE A 111 3.76 -5.16 1.44
C ILE A 111 4.20 -6.53 1.95
N VAL A 112 5.25 -7.08 1.34
CA VAL A 112 5.82 -8.38 1.68
C VAL A 112 7.25 -8.21 2.18
N MET A 113 7.71 -9.15 3.00
CA MET A 113 9.06 -9.18 3.54
C MET A 113 9.77 -10.41 3.00
N GLY A 114 10.91 -10.21 2.30
CA GLY A 114 11.67 -11.31 1.69
C GLY A 114 11.04 -11.85 0.41
N ASP A 115 11.42 -13.07 0.02
CA ASP A 115 10.87 -13.73 -1.16
C ASP A 115 9.36 -14.01 -0.95
N ALA A 116 8.56 -13.67 -1.94
CA ALA A 116 7.11 -13.62 -1.87
C ALA A 116 6.40 -14.95 -1.53
N GLU A 117 7.14 -16.02 -1.42
CA GLU A 117 6.71 -17.35 -0.97
C GLU A 117 7.12 -17.62 0.48
N GLU A 118 7.01 -16.64 1.37
CA GLU A 118 7.23 -16.88 2.79
C GLU A 118 6.39 -18.07 3.26
N ASP A 119 7.08 -19.08 3.75
CA ASP A 119 6.46 -20.20 4.43
C ASP A 119 5.63 -19.65 5.61
N ARG A 120 4.30 -19.64 5.45
CA ARG A 120 3.34 -19.17 6.47
C ARG A 120 3.50 -19.87 7.83
N ARG A 121 4.35 -20.90 7.90
CA ARG A 121 4.72 -21.64 9.10
C ARG A 121 5.78 -20.91 9.94
N GLN A 122 6.57 -20.02 9.32
CA GLN A 122 7.55 -19.23 10.05
C GLN A 122 6.93 -17.94 10.61
N PRO A 123 7.38 -17.49 11.79
CA PRO A 123 6.97 -16.19 12.33
C PRO A 123 7.39 -15.06 11.37
N HIS A 124 6.47 -14.16 11.09
CA HIS A 124 6.77 -12.97 10.27
C HIS A 124 7.90 -12.15 10.95
N PRO A 125 8.84 -11.53 10.19
CA PRO A 125 9.93 -10.74 10.77
C PRO A 125 9.46 -9.62 11.73
N ALA A 126 8.28 -9.04 11.49
CA ALA A 126 7.66 -8.08 12.40
C ALA A 126 7.23 -8.73 13.73
N GLU A 127 6.75 -9.98 13.72
CA GLU A 127 6.42 -10.73 14.95
C GLU A 127 7.67 -10.89 15.83
N GLN A 128 8.82 -11.18 15.22
CA GLN A 128 10.10 -11.28 15.93
C GLN A 128 10.51 -9.95 16.58
N ARG A 129 10.28 -8.82 15.92
CA ARG A 129 10.56 -7.48 16.46
C ARG A 129 9.63 -7.13 17.62
N ILE A 130 8.34 -7.45 17.50
CA ILE A 130 7.36 -7.27 18.58
C ILE A 130 7.78 -8.09 19.80
N ALA A 131 8.12 -9.37 19.58
CA ALA A 131 8.59 -10.27 20.65
C ALA A 131 9.85 -9.76 21.32
N ALA A 132 10.82 -9.26 20.54
CA ALA A 132 12.08 -8.71 21.07
C ALA A 132 11.84 -7.44 21.90
N HIS A 133 11.00 -6.50 21.40
CA HIS A 133 10.65 -5.27 22.10
C HIS A 133 10.02 -5.54 23.46
N TRP A 134 9.05 -6.46 23.51
CA TRP A 134 8.37 -6.86 24.74
C TRP A 134 9.06 -7.98 25.51
N ARG A 135 10.29 -8.37 25.10
CA ARG A 135 11.11 -9.41 25.76
C ARG A 135 10.38 -10.76 25.92
N ILE A 136 9.49 -11.07 24.99
CA ILE A 136 8.77 -12.32 24.91
C ILE A 136 9.67 -13.34 24.18
N ARG A 137 9.94 -14.47 24.83
CA ARG A 137 10.76 -15.56 24.30
C ARG A 137 10.13 -16.89 24.67
N ASP A 138 10.13 -17.82 23.74
CA ASP A 138 9.75 -19.21 24.04
C ASP A 138 10.94 -19.94 24.66
N ASN A 139 10.90 -20.12 25.96
CA ASN A 139 11.88 -20.84 26.75
C ASN A 139 11.30 -22.16 27.32
N GLY A 140 10.15 -22.61 26.80
CA GLY A 140 9.46 -23.82 27.27
C GLY A 140 8.67 -23.63 28.57
N ARG A 141 8.39 -22.40 29.00
CA ARG A 141 7.55 -22.08 30.17
C ARG A 141 6.07 -22.22 29.82
N ALA A 142 5.22 -22.41 30.82
CA ALA A 142 3.80 -22.69 30.63
C ALA A 142 3.06 -21.65 29.78
N ALA A 143 3.33 -20.33 29.96
CA ALA A 143 2.66 -19.27 29.24
C ALA A 143 3.35 -18.86 27.94
N ASP A 144 4.55 -19.36 27.61
CA ASP A 144 5.34 -18.88 26.46
C ASP A 144 4.61 -19.03 25.12
N LYS A 145 3.94 -20.15 24.90
CA LYS A 145 3.14 -20.38 23.70
C LYS A 145 1.98 -19.40 23.57
N TRP A 146 1.27 -19.15 24.68
CA TRP A 146 0.18 -18.20 24.72
C TRP A 146 0.67 -16.76 24.46
N LEU A 147 1.81 -16.36 25.02
CA LEU A 147 2.43 -15.05 24.76
C LEU A 147 2.89 -14.92 23.30
N SER A 148 3.43 -15.98 22.71
CA SER A 148 3.79 -16.02 21.30
C SER A 148 2.56 -15.84 20.40
N ASP A 149 1.43 -16.43 20.76
CA ASP A 149 0.17 -16.21 20.07
C ASP A 149 -0.33 -14.75 20.21
N VAL A 150 -0.17 -14.10 21.39
CA VAL A 150 -0.45 -12.66 21.55
C VAL A 150 0.34 -11.83 20.57
N VAL A 151 1.66 -12.08 20.45
CA VAL A 151 2.55 -11.37 19.49
C VAL A 151 2.05 -11.55 18.05
N ARG A 152 1.75 -12.79 17.65
CA ARG A 152 1.25 -13.13 16.31
C ARG A 152 -0.06 -12.39 16.00
N TRP A 153 -1.02 -12.40 16.95
CA TRP A 153 -2.29 -11.73 16.78
C TRP A 153 -2.14 -10.21 16.77
N THR A 154 -1.24 -9.64 17.58
CA THR A 154 -0.92 -8.21 17.54
C THR A 154 -0.47 -7.80 16.14
N TRP A 155 0.45 -8.55 15.54
CA TRP A 155 0.88 -8.27 14.18
C TRP A 155 -0.26 -8.41 13.17
N ARG A 156 -0.88 -9.59 13.11
CA ARG A 156 -1.82 -9.94 12.04
C ARG A 156 -3.14 -9.18 12.10
N VAL A 157 -3.62 -8.86 13.29
CA VAL A 157 -4.95 -8.26 13.47
C VAL A 157 -4.90 -6.75 13.68
N LYS A 158 -3.84 -6.24 14.31
CA LYS A 158 -3.74 -4.81 14.65
C LYS A 158 -2.75 -4.07 13.76
N LEU A 159 -1.51 -4.51 13.70
CA LEU A 159 -0.43 -3.68 13.19
C LEU A 159 -0.20 -3.80 11.67
N SER A 160 -0.38 -4.98 11.07
CA SER A 160 -0.05 -5.20 9.65
C SER A 160 -0.81 -4.24 8.73
N THR A 161 -2.12 -4.16 8.86
CA THR A 161 -2.96 -3.29 8.02
C THR A 161 -2.71 -1.81 8.28
N GLN A 162 -2.50 -1.44 9.56
CA GLN A 162 -2.20 -0.05 9.92
C GLN A 162 -0.88 0.40 9.30
N ILE A 163 0.19 -0.38 9.48
CA ILE A 163 1.52 -0.04 8.96
C ILE A 163 1.52 -0.05 7.42
N GLU A 164 0.86 -1.02 6.78
CA GLU A 164 0.70 -1.03 5.33
C GLU A 164 0.02 0.25 4.85
N THR A 165 -1.07 0.65 5.48
CA THR A 165 -1.80 1.88 5.14
C THR A 165 -0.92 3.12 5.27
N ASP A 166 -0.19 3.24 6.38
CA ASP A 166 0.70 4.38 6.65
C ASP A 166 1.83 4.46 5.60
N LEU A 167 2.47 3.34 5.29
CA LEU A 167 3.58 3.28 4.33
C LEU A 167 3.12 3.53 2.89
N ILE A 168 1.96 3.04 2.50
CA ILE A 168 1.40 3.34 1.18
C ILE A 168 0.98 4.81 1.08
N ALA A 169 0.47 5.41 2.16
CA ALA A 169 0.21 6.84 2.19
C ALA A 169 1.50 7.65 2.00
N GLN A 170 2.61 7.26 2.65
CA GLN A 170 3.93 7.87 2.47
C GLN A 170 4.44 7.75 1.03
N VAL A 171 4.32 6.56 0.41
CA VAL A 171 4.68 6.35 -1.01
C VAL A 171 3.85 7.26 -1.91
N ARG A 172 2.55 7.37 -1.66
CA ARG A 172 1.64 8.22 -2.44
C ARG A 172 2.06 9.69 -2.35
N GLU A 173 2.23 10.22 -1.15
CA GLU A 173 2.59 11.62 -0.91
C GLU A 173 3.91 11.98 -1.60
N ALA A 174 4.93 11.13 -1.47
CA ALA A 174 6.20 11.32 -2.15
C ALA A 174 6.05 11.31 -3.68
N ALA A 175 5.26 10.36 -4.22
CA ALA A 175 5.03 10.23 -5.65
C ALA A 175 4.24 11.40 -6.24
N GLU A 176 3.20 11.87 -5.55
CA GLU A 176 2.40 13.04 -5.96
C GLU A 176 3.24 14.32 -5.94
N THR A 177 4.04 14.53 -4.90
CA THR A 177 4.94 15.68 -4.79
C THR A 177 5.95 15.71 -5.94
N GLU A 178 6.59 14.60 -6.23
CA GLU A 178 7.54 14.48 -7.34
C GLU A 178 6.86 14.72 -8.69
N ALA A 179 5.67 14.14 -8.91
CA ALA A 179 4.92 14.34 -10.15
C ALA A 179 4.56 15.82 -10.37
N ILE A 180 4.17 16.54 -9.32
CA ILE A 180 3.88 17.98 -9.38
C ILE A 180 5.15 18.77 -9.74
N ASN A 181 6.28 18.43 -9.13
CA ASN A 181 7.56 19.10 -9.40
C ASN A 181 8.01 18.89 -10.86
N VAL A 182 7.91 17.64 -11.35
CA VAL A 182 8.23 17.32 -12.76
C VAL A 182 7.31 18.05 -13.72
N PHE A 183 5.99 18.06 -13.43
CA PHE A 183 5.03 18.79 -14.23
C PHE A 183 5.33 20.30 -14.28
N ALA A 184 5.62 20.90 -13.12
CA ALA A 184 5.95 22.33 -13.02
C ALA A 184 7.20 22.69 -13.80
N ALA A 185 8.26 21.84 -13.73
CA ALA A 185 9.48 22.01 -14.50
C ALA A 185 9.21 21.95 -16.02
N ASN A 186 8.50 20.90 -16.47
CA ASN A 186 8.15 20.73 -17.88
C ASN A 186 7.29 21.88 -18.40
N LEU A 187 6.31 22.33 -17.61
CA LEU A 187 5.46 23.47 -17.98
C LEU A 187 6.27 24.75 -18.10
N LYS A 188 7.19 24.99 -17.16
CA LYS A 188 8.10 26.15 -17.23
C LYS A 188 8.93 26.11 -18.51
N ASP A 189 9.50 24.97 -18.84
CA ASP A 189 10.32 24.80 -20.05
C ASP A 189 9.51 25.08 -21.32
N LEU A 190 8.27 24.56 -21.38
CA LEU A 190 7.35 24.82 -22.48
C LEU A 190 6.99 26.32 -22.61
N LEU A 191 6.70 26.97 -21.50
CA LEU A 191 6.33 28.41 -21.49
C LEU A 191 7.51 29.31 -21.85
N LEU A 192 8.74 28.88 -21.62
CA LEU A 192 9.95 29.63 -21.93
C LEU A 192 10.53 29.28 -23.30
N LEU A 193 9.91 28.37 -24.07
CA LEU A 193 10.32 28.09 -25.46
C LEU A 193 10.22 29.35 -26.32
N ALA A 194 11.11 29.45 -27.29
CA ALA A 194 11.09 30.55 -28.26
C ALA A 194 9.74 30.55 -28.99
N PRO A 195 9.12 31.74 -29.19
CA PRO A 195 7.88 31.85 -29.94
C PRO A 195 8.02 31.30 -31.36
N ALA A 196 6.98 30.60 -31.85
CA ALA A 196 6.98 30.06 -33.22
C ALA A 196 7.05 31.15 -34.32
N GLY A 197 6.82 32.41 -33.92
CA GLY A 197 6.78 33.55 -34.82
C GLY A 197 5.41 33.71 -35.49
N PRO A 198 5.22 34.82 -36.24
CA PRO A 198 3.92 35.18 -36.88
C PRO A 198 3.70 34.33 -38.13
N ARG A 199 3.28 33.08 -37.97
CA ARG A 199 2.97 32.15 -39.07
C ARG A 199 1.75 31.31 -38.77
N PRO A 200 0.95 30.96 -39.80
CA PRO A 200 -0.13 30.03 -39.61
C PRO A 200 0.37 28.69 -39.04
N THR A 201 -0.33 28.18 -38.06
CA THR A 201 0.06 26.92 -37.37
C THR A 201 -1.15 25.99 -37.27
N LEU A 202 -0.91 24.70 -37.59
CA LEU A 202 -1.88 23.63 -37.38
C LEU A 202 -1.46 22.86 -36.10
N GLY A 203 -2.31 22.92 -35.07
CA GLY A 203 -2.14 22.16 -33.84
C GLY A 203 -2.92 20.85 -33.88
N LEU A 204 -2.29 19.75 -33.48
CA LEU A 204 -2.92 18.44 -33.40
C LEU A 204 -2.76 17.89 -31.97
N ASP A 205 -3.87 17.47 -31.34
CA ASP A 205 -3.92 16.85 -30.02
C ASP A 205 -4.52 15.43 -30.13
N PRO A 206 -3.69 14.36 -30.24
CA PRO A 206 -4.18 13.00 -30.45
C PRO A 206 -4.77 12.42 -29.17
N GLY A 207 -6.02 11.94 -29.24
CA GLY A 207 -6.72 11.23 -28.20
C GLY A 207 -7.21 9.85 -28.67
N LEU A 208 -6.86 8.79 -27.95
CA LEU A 208 -7.21 7.42 -28.32
C LEU A 208 -8.72 7.15 -28.45
N ARG A 209 -9.53 7.78 -27.60
CA ARG A 209 -11.00 7.61 -27.60
C ARG A 209 -11.74 8.82 -28.20
N THR A 210 -11.18 10.01 -28.04
CA THR A 210 -11.82 11.28 -28.38
C THR A 210 -11.45 11.78 -29.77
N GLY A 211 -10.67 10.99 -30.51
CA GLY A 211 -10.13 11.40 -31.79
C GLY A 211 -8.96 12.39 -31.68
N VAL A 212 -8.49 12.87 -32.80
CA VAL A 212 -7.45 13.88 -32.88
C VAL A 212 -8.15 15.25 -32.97
N LYS A 213 -7.96 16.06 -31.94
CA LYS A 213 -8.45 17.46 -32.00
C LYS A 213 -7.49 18.25 -32.88
N VAL A 214 -8.07 19.12 -33.71
CA VAL A 214 -7.34 19.92 -34.67
C VAL A 214 -7.72 21.40 -34.46
N ALA A 215 -6.73 22.27 -34.46
CA ALA A 215 -6.96 23.72 -34.44
C ALA A 215 -5.99 24.39 -35.41
N VAL A 216 -6.52 25.37 -36.14
CA VAL A 216 -5.75 26.22 -37.05
C VAL A 216 -5.69 27.61 -36.50
N ILE A 217 -4.50 28.18 -36.37
CA ILE A 217 -4.32 29.58 -36.00
C ILE A 217 -3.62 30.34 -37.13
N ASP A 218 -3.96 31.60 -37.28
CA ASP A 218 -3.31 32.50 -38.23
C ASP A 218 -1.96 33.03 -37.69
N GLY A 219 -1.29 33.86 -38.49
CA GLY A 219 -0.03 34.49 -38.12
C GLY A 219 -0.12 35.47 -36.95
N THR A 220 -1.31 35.87 -36.52
CA THR A 220 -1.53 36.72 -35.35
C THR A 220 -1.83 35.93 -34.05
N GLY A 221 -1.98 34.60 -34.16
CA GLY A 221 -2.37 33.72 -33.05
C GLY A 221 -3.89 33.59 -32.87
N GLN A 222 -4.71 34.13 -33.78
CA GLN A 222 -6.16 33.96 -33.74
C GLN A 222 -6.57 32.59 -34.25
N VAL A 223 -7.48 31.90 -33.53
CA VAL A 223 -8.05 30.63 -33.97
C VAL A 223 -8.95 30.87 -35.18
N VAL A 224 -8.60 30.30 -36.32
CA VAL A 224 -9.32 30.42 -37.58
C VAL A 224 -10.36 29.31 -37.72
N ASP A 225 -9.99 28.10 -37.33
CA ASP A 225 -10.87 26.94 -37.40
C ASP A 225 -10.44 25.87 -36.40
N HIS A 226 -11.36 24.98 -36.02
CA HIS A 226 -11.11 23.86 -35.14
C HIS A 226 -12.09 22.70 -35.41
N GLY A 227 -11.65 21.49 -35.10
CA GLY A 227 -12.45 20.30 -35.30
C GLY A 227 -11.87 19.07 -34.62
N ALA A 228 -12.44 17.92 -34.91
CA ALA A 228 -11.91 16.63 -34.49
C ALA A 228 -12.00 15.63 -35.63
N ILE A 229 -10.96 14.88 -35.85
CA ILE A 229 -10.92 13.78 -36.81
C ILE A 229 -10.73 12.44 -36.07
N PHE A 230 -11.20 11.35 -36.65
CA PHE A 230 -11.22 10.04 -36.02
C PHE A 230 -10.55 8.98 -36.91
N PRO A 231 -9.26 9.11 -37.22
CA PRO A 231 -8.55 8.23 -38.15
C PRO A 231 -8.26 6.83 -37.58
N HIS A 232 -8.49 6.61 -36.26
CA HIS A 232 -8.19 5.37 -35.57
C HIS A 232 -9.42 4.57 -35.16
N ALA A 233 -9.21 3.29 -34.85
CA ALA A 233 -10.24 2.44 -34.28
C ALA A 233 -10.86 3.06 -33.00
N PRO A 234 -12.15 2.88 -32.72
CA PRO A 234 -13.09 2.05 -33.48
C PRO A 234 -13.73 2.75 -34.68
N GLN A 235 -13.57 4.06 -34.84
CA GLN A 235 -14.34 4.83 -35.83
C GLN A 235 -13.75 4.73 -37.23
N ASN A 236 -12.41 4.73 -37.38
CA ASN A 236 -11.69 4.67 -38.69
C ASN A 236 -12.27 5.59 -39.76
N LYS A 237 -12.65 6.81 -39.37
CA LYS A 237 -13.20 7.80 -40.31
C LYS A 237 -12.06 8.65 -40.88
N TRP A 238 -11.87 8.57 -42.19
CA TRP A 238 -10.84 9.29 -42.93
C TRP A 238 -11.41 10.38 -43.86
N ASP A 239 -12.74 10.52 -43.86
CA ASP A 239 -13.46 11.43 -44.71
C ASP A 239 -13.79 12.73 -43.97
#